data_5c535806f5bad7405304d16434bf10b0
#
_entry.id   5c535806f5bad7405304d16434bf10b0
#
_cell.length_a   1.000
_cell.length_b   1.000
_cell.length_c   1.000
_cell.angle_alpha   90.00
_cell.angle_beta   90.00
_cell.angle_gamma   90.00
#
_symmetry.space_group_name_H-M   'P 1'
#
loop_
_entity.id
_entity.type
_entity.pdbx_description
1 polymer ?
#
loop_
_entity_poly.entity_id
_entity_poly.type
_entity_poly.pdbx_seq_one_letter_code
_entity_poly.pdbx_strand_id
1 'polypeptide(L)'
;MERGELSGKTAIVTGAGRGLGRAMALGLLGAGANVVITAARTLQEIDMVADESLKIQETGTLRKFAADVTSEKDCRFVVTETIREFGSVHILVNNAGRGMRFVSETFFDTATKFWQTDPAVWRMIIDTNVNGPFLMAREVTPHMLKQGWGRIINISMNHETMRRAGFSPYGPSKAALESETINWAQDLAGTGVTVNSLLPGGATATGMVPRDIDPRRLLDPKIMVPPLLWLASEASGGVTGGRVVANLWDASLPPERAAEKARSATGWMVPSP
;
A
#
# COMPACT_ATOMS: atom_id res chain seq x y z
N MET A 1 18.52 0.95 7.58
CA MET A 1 17.87 -0.06 8.40
C MET A 1 18.71 -1.33 8.33
N GLU A 2 18.88 -2.01 9.44
CA GLU A 2 19.72 -3.20 9.55
C GLU A 2 19.03 -4.42 8.95
N ARG A 3 19.84 -5.37 8.44
CA ARG A 3 19.33 -6.67 7.98
C ARG A 3 18.68 -7.41 9.16
N GLY A 4 17.51 -8.00 8.94
CA GLY A 4 16.78 -8.74 9.98
C GLY A 4 15.93 -7.90 10.93
N GLU A 5 15.77 -6.61 10.70
CA GLU A 5 14.98 -5.71 11.58
C GLU A 5 13.51 -6.11 11.70
N LEU A 6 12.96 -6.82 10.69
CA LEU A 6 11.60 -7.35 10.70
C LEU A 6 11.54 -8.88 10.93
N SER A 7 12.63 -9.47 11.42
CA SER A 7 12.64 -10.90 11.75
C SER A 7 11.52 -11.25 12.74
N GLY A 8 10.80 -12.34 12.46
CA GLY A 8 9.63 -12.75 13.26
C GLY A 8 8.34 -11.99 12.97
N LYS A 9 8.37 -10.92 12.17
CA LYS A 9 7.15 -10.23 11.72
C LYS A 9 6.59 -10.91 10.47
N THR A 10 5.28 -10.85 10.31
CA THR A 10 4.56 -11.37 9.13
C THR A 10 3.78 -10.25 8.49
N ALA A 11 3.97 -10.07 7.19
CA ALA A 11 3.34 -9.03 6.38
C ALA A 11 2.41 -9.61 5.31
N ILE A 12 1.28 -8.95 5.07
CA ILE A 12 0.43 -9.18 3.89
C ILE A 12 0.57 -7.96 2.97
N VAL A 13 0.89 -8.18 1.70
CA VAL A 13 0.95 -7.13 0.68
C VAL A 13 -0.05 -7.46 -0.43
N THR A 14 -1.11 -6.66 -0.54
CA THR A 14 -2.14 -6.89 -1.55
C THR A 14 -1.73 -6.34 -2.91
N GLY A 15 -2.07 -7.04 -4.01
CA GLY A 15 -1.72 -6.61 -5.36
C GLY A 15 -0.22 -6.54 -5.61
N ALA A 16 0.54 -7.50 -5.09
CA ALA A 16 2.00 -7.49 -5.08
C ALA A 16 2.67 -8.13 -6.30
N GLY A 17 1.93 -8.52 -7.33
CA GLY A 17 2.50 -9.17 -8.52
C GLY A 17 3.41 -8.26 -9.36
N ARG A 18 3.30 -6.93 -9.23
CA ARG A 18 4.08 -5.96 -10.00
C ARG A 18 4.18 -4.59 -9.33
N GLY A 19 4.97 -3.69 -9.95
CA GLY A 19 5.04 -2.27 -9.57
C GLY A 19 5.41 -2.04 -8.12
N LEU A 20 4.69 -1.14 -7.45
CA LEU A 20 4.94 -0.78 -6.05
C LEU A 20 4.81 -1.98 -5.12
N GLY A 21 3.75 -2.79 -5.28
CA GLY A 21 3.49 -3.95 -4.42
C GLY A 21 4.62 -4.98 -4.48
N ARG A 22 5.13 -5.28 -5.68
CA ARG A 22 6.29 -6.17 -5.85
C ARG A 22 7.53 -5.62 -5.14
N ALA A 23 7.87 -4.35 -5.37
CA ALA A 23 9.03 -3.73 -4.74
C ALA A 23 8.93 -3.74 -3.21
N MET A 24 7.75 -3.42 -2.67
CA MET A 24 7.48 -3.42 -1.24
C MET A 24 7.54 -4.83 -0.63
N ALA A 25 6.96 -5.82 -1.30
CA ALA A 25 6.99 -7.21 -0.83
C ALA A 25 8.42 -7.76 -0.75
N LEU A 26 9.24 -7.54 -1.79
CA LEU A 26 10.64 -7.96 -1.81
C LEU A 26 11.48 -7.18 -0.80
N GLY A 27 11.17 -5.90 -0.57
CA GLY A 27 11.83 -5.10 0.47
C GLY A 27 11.56 -5.61 1.88
N LEU A 28 10.29 -5.93 2.22
CA LEU A 28 9.91 -6.51 3.49
C LEU A 28 10.56 -7.88 3.70
N LEU A 29 10.58 -8.71 2.66
CA LEU A 29 11.24 -10.02 2.69
C LEU A 29 12.74 -9.88 2.97
N GLY A 30 13.44 -8.97 2.27
CA GLY A 30 14.86 -8.69 2.47
C GLY A 30 15.20 -8.10 3.84
N ALA A 31 14.20 -7.53 4.54
CA ALA A 31 14.33 -7.07 5.92
C ALA A 31 14.03 -8.20 6.96
N GLY A 32 13.78 -9.43 6.51
CA GLY A 32 13.59 -10.60 7.36
C GLY A 32 12.13 -10.94 7.70
N ALA A 33 11.15 -10.19 7.20
CA ALA A 33 9.74 -10.50 7.43
C ALA A 33 9.30 -11.74 6.63
N ASN A 34 8.38 -12.53 7.19
CA ASN A 34 7.56 -13.43 6.39
C ASN A 34 6.57 -12.60 5.57
N VAL A 35 6.39 -12.90 4.30
CA VAL A 35 5.58 -12.09 3.40
C VAL A 35 4.55 -12.94 2.65
N VAL A 36 3.29 -12.55 2.78
CA VAL A 36 2.20 -13.07 1.96
C VAL A 36 1.87 -12.06 0.87
N ILE A 37 1.87 -12.50 -0.37
CA ILE A 37 1.50 -11.66 -1.52
C ILE A 37 0.21 -12.15 -2.17
N THR A 38 -0.60 -11.21 -2.66
CA THR A 38 -1.84 -11.55 -3.38
C THR A 38 -1.93 -10.89 -4.75
N ALA A 39 -2.65 -11.54 -5.66
CA ALA A 39 -3.13 -10.97 -6.90
C ALA A 39 -4.51 -11.56 -7.25
N ALA A 40 -5.41 -10.73 -7.81
CA ALA A 40 -6.77 -11.14 -8.13
C ALA A 40 -6.90 -11.88 -9.47
N ARG A 41 -6.03 -11.60 -10.44
CA ARG A 41 -6.23 -12.03 -11.84
C ARG A 41 -5.04 -12.74 -12.47
N THR A 42 -3.83 -12.30 -12.20
CA THR A 42 -2.64 -12.76 -12.93
C THR A 42 -1.72 -13.51 -11.98
N LEU A 43 -1.97 -14.82 -11.83
CA LEU A 43 -1.14 -15.68 -10.96
C LEU A 43 0.32 -15.71 -11.42
N GLN A 44 0.58 -15.66 -12.72
CA GLN A 44 1.94 -15.60 -13.27
C GLN A 44 2.75 -14.41 -12.72
N GLU A 45 2.10 -13.25 -12.47
CA GLU A 45 2.82 -12.11 -11.89
C GLU A 45 3.33 -12.39 -10.47
N ILE A 46 2.53 -13.08 -9.63
CA ILE A 46 2.98 -13.46 -8.28
C ILE A 46 3.93 -14.65 -8.29
N ASP A 47 3.88 -15.53 -9.31
CA ASP A 47 4.86 -16.59 -9.54
C ASP A 47 6.22 -15.98 -9.83
N MET A 48 6.30 -14.97 -10.71
CA MET A 48 7.56 -14.25 -10.98
C MET A 48 8.14 -13.57 -9.74
N VAL A 49 7.32 -13.03 -8.85
CA VAL A 49 7.78 -12.43 -7.58
C VAL A 49 8.31 -13.52 -6.65
N ALA A 50 7.67 -14.69 -6.61
CA ALA A 50 8.13 -15.82 -5.82
C ALA A 50 9.49 -16.33 -6.32
N ASP A 51 9.67 -16.46 -7.63
CA ASP A 51 10.95 -16.87 -8.22
C ASP A 51 12.08 -15.85 -7.96
N GLU A 52 11.74 -14.56 -8.00
CA GLU A 52 12.69 -13.49 -7.67
C GLU A 52 13.08 -13.50 -6.19
N SER A 53 12.15 -13.85 -5.31
CA SER A 53 12.38 -13.92 -3.87
C SER A 53 13.46 -14.95 -3.50
N LEU A 54 13.60 -16.02 -4.28
CA LEU A 54 14.63 -17.06 -4.07
C LEU A 54 16.05 -16.52 -4.23
N LYS A 55 16.23 -15.36 -4.87
CA LYS A 55 17.55 -14.72 -5.07
C LYS A 55 17.94 -13.80 -3.92
N ILE A 56 17.04 -13.54 -2.99
CA ILE A 56 17.29 -12.68 -1.83
C ILE A 56 17.86 -13.58 -0.72
N GLN A 57 19.04 -13.23 -0.21
CA GLN A 57 19.69 -13.95 0.87
C GLN A 57 19.15 -13.49 2.26
N GLU A 58 19.16 -14.42 3.23
CA GLU A 58 18.80 -14.15 4.64
C GLU A 58 17.42 -13.53 4.80
N THR A 59 16.41 -14.23 4.38
CA THR A 59 15.06 -13.72 4.29
C THR A 59 14.08 -14.51 5.15
N GLY A 60 12.92 -13.89 5.39
CA GLY A 60 11.73 -14.61 5.79
C GLY A 60 11.23 -15.53 4.67
N THR A 61 10.06 -16.09 4.87
CA THR A 61 9.39 -16.96 3.90
C THR A 61 8.37 -16.17 3.09
N LEU A 62 8.32 -16.38 1.78
CA LEU A 62 7.27 -15.83 0.92
C LEU A 62 6.19 -16.87 0.64
N ARG A 63 4.91 -16.45 0.74
CA ARG A 63 3.74 -17.20 0.30
C ARG A 63 2.90 -16.36 -0.65
N LYS A 64 2.18 -17.00 -1.56
CA LYS A 64 1.35 -16.34 -2.57
C LYS A 64 -0.04 -16.94 -2.60
N PHE A 65 -1.06 -16.09 -2.71
CA PHE A 65 -2.45 -16.50 -2.87
C PHE A 65 -3.14 -15.75 -4.01
N ALA A 66 -3.98 -16.47 -4.76
CA ALA A 66 -4.98 -15.85 -5.62
C ALA A 66 -6.08 -15.30 -4.73
N ALA A 67 -6.27 -13.98 -4.70
CA ALA A 67 -7.30 -13.36 -3.90
C ALA A 67 -7.69 -11.98 -4.46
N ASP A 68 -8.98 -11.72 -4.54
CA ASP A 68 -9.54 -10.42 -4.88
C ASP A 68 -9.93 -9.68 -3.58
N VAL A 69 -9.34 -8.52 -3.36
CA VAL A 69 -9.62 -7.70 -2.16
C VAL A 69 -11.07 -7.21 -2.09
N THR A 70 -11.83 -7.29 -3.18
CA THR A 70 -13.28 -6.97 -3.22
C THR A 70 -14.16 -8.11 -2.71
N SER A 71 -13.58 -9.29 -2.45
CA SER A 71 -14.26 -10.48 -1.95
C SER A 71 -13.97 -10.67 -0.45
N GLU A 72 -14.99 -10.55 0.41
CA GLU A 72 -14.86 -10.84 1.85
C GLU A 72 -14.30 -12.23 2.11
N LYS A 73 -14.77 -13.22 1.31
CA LYS A 73 -14.31 -14.61 1.42
C LYS A 73 -12.81 -14.72 1.16
N ASP A 74 -12.31 -14.03 0.13
CA ASP A 74 -10.88 -14.09 -0.23
C ASP A 74 -10.04 -13.35 0.82
N CYS A 75 -10.50 -12.19 1.31
CA CYS A 75 -9.82 -11.46 2.38
C CYS A 75 -9.69 -12.32 3.64
N ARG A 76 -10.77 -12.95 4.07
CA ARG A 76 -10.76 -13.88 5.21
C ARG A 76 -9.86 -15.08 4.97
N PHE A 77 -9.89 -15.67 3.79
CA PHE A 77 -9.02 -16.78 3.40
C PHE A 77 -7.55 -16.40 3.53
N VAL A 78 -7.14 -15.27 2.95
CA VAL A 78 -5.74 -14.80 3.02
C VAL A 78 -5.27 -14.63 4.46
N VAL A 79 -6.07 -13.99 5.31
CA VAL A 79 -5.70 -13.76 6.72
C VAL A 79 -5.65 -15.07 7.50
N THR A 80 -6.63 -15.96 7.31
CA THR A 80 -6.68 -17.28 7.96
C THR A 80 -5.46 -18.11 7.59
N GLU A 81 -5.12 -18.21 6.30
CA GLU A 81 -3.97 -18.96 5.84
C GLU A 81 -2.64 -18.34 6.29
N THR A 82 -2.56 -17.01 6.35
CA THR A 82 -1.39 -16.30 6.91
C THR A 82 -1.16 -16.69 8.36
N ILE A 83 -2.21 -16.69 9.17
CA ILE A 83 -2.12 -17.06 10.60
C ILE A 83 -1.83 -18.54 10.75
N ARG A 84 -2.44 -19.40 9.94
CA ARG A 84 -2.18 -20.84 9.95
C ARG A 84 -0.70 -21.16 9.65
N GLU A 85 -0.10 -20.47 8.70
CA GLU A 85 1.29 -20.69 8.26
C GLU A 85 2.32 -20.08 9.21
N PHE A 86 2.08 -18.85 9.67
CA PHE A 86 3.08 -18.04 10.38
C PHE A 86 2.70 -17.72 11.84
N GLY A 87 1.55 -18.18 12.30
CA GLY A 87 1.06 -17.95 13.67
C GLY A 87 0.49 -16.55 13.93
N SER A 88 0.77 -15.57 13.07
CA SER A 88 0.36 -14.17 13.29
C SER A 88 0.36 -13.37 12.00
N VAL A 89 -0.30 -12.18 12.06
CA VAL A 89 -0.20 -11.13 11.05
C VAL A 89 0.16 -9.81 11.76
N HIS A 90 1.26 -9.19 11.36
CA HIS A 90 1.82 -8.00 12.00
C HIS A 90 1.66 -6.74 11.14
N ILE A 91 1.79 -6.88 9.83
CA ILE A 91 1.85 -5.78 8.88
C ILE A 91 0.85 -6.05 7.76
N LEU A 92 0.01 -5.06 7.47
CA LEU A 92 -0.87 -5.05 6.29
C LEU A 92 -0.48 -3.89 5.38
N VAL A 93 -0.15 -4.17 4.13
CA VAL A 93 0.06 -3.17 3.08
C VAL A 93 -1.10 -3.24 2.09
N ASN A 94 -2.03 -2.31 2.19
CA ASN A 94 -3.14 -2.13 1.27
C ASN A 94 -2.65 -1.42 0.00
N ASN A 95 -2.10 -2.22 -0.93
CA ASN A 95 -1.54 -1.74 -2.18
C ASN A 95 -2.41 -2.06 -3.40
N ALA A 96 -3.22 -3.11 -3.37
CA ALA A 96 -4.12 -3.42 -4.48
C ALA A 96 -4.94 -2.20 -4.88
N GLY A 97 -4.98 -1.89 -6.18
CA GLY A 97 -5.68 -0.70 -6.64
C GLY A 97 -5.90 -0.69 -8.14
N ARG A 98 -6.91 0.08 -8.56
CA ARG A 98 -7.26 0.32 -9.96
C ARG A 98 -7.22 1.81 -10.22
N GLY A 99 -6.54 2.20 -11.32
CA GLY A 99 -6.32 3.59 -11.71
C GLY A 99 -7.14 4.03 -12.91
N MET A 100 -6.84 5.23 -13.40
CA MET A 100 -7.56 5.89 -14.49
C MET A 100 -7.51 5.16 -15.84
N ARG A 101 -6.53 4.26 -16.07
CA ARG A 101 -6.48 3.43 -17.30
C ARG A 101 -7.74 2.57 -17.50
N PHE A 102 -8.49 2.26 -16.46
CA PHE A 102 -9.79 1.58 -16.58
C PHE A 102 -10.90 2.51 -17.08
N VAL A 103 -10.75 3.82 -16.88
CA VAL A 103 -11.70 4.84 -17.39
C VAL A 103 -11.34 5.21 -18.82
N SER A 104 -10.06 5.49 -19.09
CA SER A 104 -9.55 5.83 -20.42
C SER A 104 -8.06 5.51 -20.50
N GLU A 105 -7.62 4.95 -21.62
CA GLU A 105 -6.18 4.74 -21.84
C GLU A 105 -5.42 6.05 -22.12
N THR A 106 -6.12 7.09 -22.60
CA THR A 106 -5.57 8.41 -22.91
C THR A 106 -5.76 9.44 -21.80
N PHE A 107 -6.06 9.01 -20.58
CA PHE A 107 -6.39 9.90 -19.44
C PHE A 107 -5.29 10.90 -19.08
N PHE A 108 -4.07 10.66 -19.50
CA PHE A 108 -2.93 11.56 -19.26
C PHE A 108 -2.97 12.78 -20.18
N ASP A 109 -3.39 12.59 -21.43
CA ASP A 109 -3.42 13.62 -22.48
C ASP A 109 -4.80 14.26 -22.60
N THR A 110 -5.86 13.47 -22.40
CA THR A 110 -7.25 13.91 -22.50
C THR A 110 -7.97 13.69 -21.18
N ALA A 111 -8.31 14.79 -20.51
CA ALA A 111 -9.04 14.74 -19.25
C ALA A 111 -10.40 14.07 -19.41
N THR A 112 -10.64 13.00 -18.65
CA THR A 112 -11.94 12.31 -18.65
C THR A 112 -13.02 13.19 -18.02
N LYS A 113 -14.29 12.86 -18.30
CA LYS A 113 -15.44 13.57 -17.71
C LYS A 113 -16.22 12.60 -16.84
N PHE A 114 -16.45 12.97 -15.57
CA PHE A 114 -17.07 12.06 -14.60
C PHE A 114 -18.45 11.57 -15.06
N TRP A 115 -19.22 12.41 -15.76
CA TRP A 115 -20.57 12.06 -16.26
C TRP A 115 -20.55 11.13 -17.48
N GLN A 116 -19.37 10.85 -18.04
CA GLN A 116 -19.17 9.90 -19.13
C GLN A 116 -18.52 8.60 -18.66
N THR A 117 -18.14 8.52 -17.39
CA THR A 117 -17.53 7.31 -16.81
C THR A 117 -18.58 6.21 -16.71
N ASP A 118 -18.26 5.02 -17.21
CA ASP A 118 -19.09 3.84 -17.06
C ASP A 118 -19.32 3.53 -15.56
N PRO A 119 -20.59 3.42 -15.11
CA PRO A 119 -20.91 3.08 -13.71
C PRO A 119 -20.27 1.77 -13.22
N ALA A 120 -20.05 0.78 -14.10
CA ALA A 120 -19.38 -0.46 -13.72
C ALA A 120 -17.88 -0.24 -13.44
N VAL A 121 -17.22 0.58 -14.25
CA VAL A 121 -15.83 1.00 -14.03
C VAL A 121 -15.71 1.83 -12.74
N TRP A 122 -16.66 2.74 -12.52
CA TRP A 122 -16.73 3.51 -11.28
C TRP A 122 -16.76 2.59 -10.05
N ARG A 123 -17.75 1.68 -10.00
CA ARG A 123 -17.89 0.72 -8.89
C ARG A 123 -16.63 -0.11 -8.70
N MET A 124 -16.08 -0.66 -9.77
CA MET A 124 -14.86 -1.46 -9.74
C MET A 124 -13.68 -0.72 -9.10
N ILE A 125 -13.51 0.58 -9.38
CA ILE A 125 -12.43 1.39 -8.78
C ILE A 125 -12.72 1.65 -7.29
N ILE A 126 -13.94 2.02 -6.94
CA ILE A 126 -14.32 2.23 -5.53
C ILE A 126 -14.19 0.94 -4.73
N ASP A 127 -14.72 -0.17 -5.25
CA ASP A 127 -14.66 -1.46 -4.56
C ASP A 127 -13.22 -1.90 -4.31
N THR A 128 -12.33 -1.72 -5.30
CA THR A 128 -10.94 -2.12 -5.13
C THR A 128 -10.16 -1.17 -4.21
N ASN A 129 -10.36 0.15 -4.34
CA ASN A 129 -9.49 1.15 -3.70
C ASN A 129 -9.98 1.62 -2.33
N VAL A 130 -11.26 1.40 -2.00
CA VAL A 130 -11.90 1.81 -0.73
C VAL A 130 -12.37 0.56 0.02
N ASN A 131 -13.32 -0.20 -0.54
CA ASN A 131 -13.86 -1.37 0.14
C ASN A 131 -12.82 -2.47 0.36
N GLY A 132 -11.87 -2.66 -0.58
CA GLY A 132 -10.81 -3.64 -0.46
C GLY A 132 -9.88 -3.42 0.75
N PRO A 133 -9.29 -2.23 0.92
CA PRO A 133 -8.55 -1.88 2.14
C PRO A 133 -9.34 -2.09 3.43
N PHE A 134 -10.62 -1.68 3.45
CA PHE A 134 -11.50 -1.92 4.60
C PHE A 134 -11.67 -3.41 4.90
N LEU A 135 -11.97 -4.24 3.91
CA LEU A 135 -12.16 -5.68 4.10
C LEU A 135 -10.89 -6.35 4.65
N MET A 136 -9.74 -6.01 4.10
CA MET A 136 -8.45 -6.53 4.60
C MET A 136 -8.15 -6.06 6.02
N ALA A 137 -8.33 -4.76 6.30
CA ALA A 137 -8.09 -4.19 7.63
C ALA A 137 -9.03 -4.81 8.67
N ARG A 138 -10.31 -4.99 8.34
CA ARG A 138 -11.31 -5.65 9.19
C ARG A 138 -10.88 -7.05 9.60
N GLU A 139 -10.32 -7.83 8.69
CA GLU A 139 -9.91 -9.22 8.98
C GLU A 139 -8.60 -9.28 9.80
N VAL A 140 -7.63 -8.39 9.58
CA VAL A 140 -6.36 -8.42 10.33
C VAL A 140 -6.43 -7.77 11.70
N THR A 141 -7.24 -6.72 11.87
CA THR A 141 -7.27 -5.88 13.08
C THR A 141 -7.54 -6.66 14.38
N PRO A 142 -8.51 -7.60 14.46
CA PRO A 142 -8.72 -8.39 15.68
C PRO A 142 -7.47 -9.15 16.14
N HIS A 143 -6.65 -9.64 15.21
CA HIS A 143 -5.39 -10.34 15.50
C HIS A 143 -4.32 -9.38 15.99
N MET A 144 -4.20 -8.21 15.35
CA MET A 144 -3.28 -7.14 15.76
C MET A 144 -3.61 -6.62 17.17
N LEU A 145 -4.89 -6.42 17.47
CA LEU A 145 -5.36 -6.02 18.80
C LEU A 145 -5.01 -7.06 19.88
N LYS A 146 -5.22 -8.35 19.59
CA LYS A 146 -4.91 -9.45 20.52
C LYS A 146 -3.43 -9.53 20.85
N GLN A 147 -2.54 -9.20 19.90
CA GLN A 147 -1.08 -9.20 20.11
C GLN A 147 -0.55 -7.86 20.64
N GLY A 148 -1.39 -6.79 20.72
CA GLY A 148 -1.00 -5.45 21.14
C GLY A 148 -0.04 -4.74 20.20
N TRP A 149 0.03 -5.17 18.94
CA TRP A 149 0.95 -4.60 17.94
C TRP A 149 0.43 -4.81 16.52
N GLY A 150 0.55 -3.80 15.67
CA GLY A 150 0.20 -3.90 14.26
C GLY A 150 0.57 -2.67 13.46
N ARG A 151 0.74 -2.85 12.16
CA ARG A 151 1.02 -1.78 11.19
C ARG A 151 0.13 -1.93 9.98
N ILE A 152 -0.79 -0.99 9.78
CA ILE A 152 -1.64 -0.90 8.58
C ILE A 152 -1.12 0.26 7.73
N ILE A 153 -0.73 -0.03 6.50
CA ILE A 153 -0.12 0.92 5.58
C ILE A 153 -0.95 0.98 4.31
N ASN A 154 -1.62 2.11 4.10
CA ASN A 154 -2.50 2.36 2.96
C ASN A 154 -1.74 3.10 1.85
N ILE A 155 -1.70 2.54 0.64
CA ILE A 155 -0.99 3.18 -0.48
C ILE A 155 -1.87 4.23 -1.13
N SER A 156 -1.46 5.50 -0.99
CA SER A 156 -2.17 6.69 -1.44
C SER A 156 -1.50 7.38 -2.65
N MET A 157 -1.83 8.63 -2.90
CA MET A 157 -1.31 9.46 -3.99
C MET A 157 -1.20 10.93 -3.57
N ASN A 158 -0.60 11.76 -4.43
CA ASN A 158 -0.48 13.21 -4.19
C ASN A 158 -1.83 13.92 -4.13
N HIS A 159 -1.97 14.88 -3.23
CA HIS A 159 -3.19 15.68 -3.07
C HIS A 159 -3.58 16.45 -4.35
N GLU A 160 -2.58 17.00 -5.07
CA GLU A 160 -2.81 17.70 -6.34
C GLU A 160 -3.42 16.77 -7.38
N THR A 161 -2.88 15.55 -7.51
CA THR A 161 -3.41 14.55 -8.45
C THR A 161 -4.78 14.01 -7.98
N MET A 162 -4.99 13.87 -6.67
CA MET A 162 -6.25 13.44 -6.08
C MET A 162 -7.41 14.38 -6.43
N ARG A 163 -7.13 15.69 -6.55
CA ARG A 163 -8.10 16.76 -6.86
C ARG A 163 -8.06 17.22 -8.31
N ARG A 164 -7.20 16.61 -9.14
CA ARG A 164 -7.01 17.02 -10.54
C ARG A 164 -8.26 16.75 -11.38
N ALA A 165 -8.61 17.70 -12.24
CA ALA A 165 -9.67 17.51 -13.22
C ALA A 165 -9.39 16.26 -14.08
N GLY A 166 -10.42 15.45 -14.32
CA GLY A 166 -10.31 14.21 -15.08
C GLY A 166 -9.78 13.00 -14.32
N PHE A 167 -9.60 13.07 -13.00
CA PHE A 167 -9.12 11.94 -12.18
C PHE A 167 -10.22 11.25 -11.35
N SER A 168 -11.47 11.49 -11.67
CA SER A 168 -12.60 10.78 -11.06
C SER A 168 -12.87 9.46 -11.83
N PRO A 169 -13.08 8.32 -11.12
CA PRO A 169 -13.26 8.14 -9.67
C PRO A 169 -11.96 7.86 -8.87
N TYR A 170 -10.80 7.75 -9.53
CA TYR A 170 -9.55 7.36 -8.86
C TYR A 170 -9.14 8.36 -7.75
N GLY A 171 -9.15 9.67 -8.04
CA GLY A 171 -8.86 10.70 -7.06
C GLY A 171 -9.77 10.61 -5.83
N PRO A 172 -11.10 10.66 -5.99
CA PRO A 172 -12.06 10.44 -4.90
C PRO A 172 -11.83 9.15 -4.11
N SER A 173 -11.50 8.04 -4.76
CA SER A 173 -11.22 6.76 -4.05
C SER A 173 -10.00 6.85 -3.13
N LYS A 174 -8.96 7.57 -3.54
CA LYS A 174 -7.76 7.78 -2.70
C LYS A 174 -7.98 8.81 -1.61
N ALA A 175 -8.85 9.79 -1.82
CA ALA A 175 -9.30 10.71 -0.78
C ALA A 175 -10.09 9.98 0.32
N ALA A 176 -10.99 9.05 -0.08
CA ALA A 176 -11.69 8.19 0.85
C ALA A 176 -10.72 7.32 1.67
N LEU A 177 -9.73 6.68 1.03
CA LEU A 177 -8.72 5.87 1.72
C LEU A 177 -7.88 6.69 2.72
N GLU A 178 -7.57 7.95 2.44
CA GLU A 178 -6.91 8.83 3.41
C GLU A 178 -7.83 9.19 4.59
N SER A 179 -9.11 9.40 4.34
CA SER A 179 -10.10 9.58 5.41
C SER A 179 -10.20 8.32 6.29
N GLU A 180 -10.27 7.13 5.71
CA GLU A 180 -10.22 5.85 6.42
C GLU A 180 -8.94 5.72 7.26
N THR A 181 -7.79 6.12 6.72
CA THR A 181 -6.51 6.11 7.46
C THR A 181 -6.60 6.92 8.75
N ILE A 182 -7.23 8.10 8.72
CA ILE A 182 -7.40 8.96 9.90
C ILE A 182 -8.38 8.33 10.90
N ASN A 183 -9.53 7.87 10.42
CA ASN A 183 -10.57 7.30 11.27
C ASN A 183 -10.06 6.03 11.97
N TRP A 184 -9.46 5.10 11.23
CA TRP A 184 -8.92 3.88 11.82
C TRP A 184 -7.77 4.13 12.79
N ALA A 185 -6.94 5.15 12.52
CA ALA A 185 -5.89 5.55 13.46
C ALA A 185 -6.46 6.06 14.80
N GLN A 186 -7.61 6.76 14.77
CA GLN A 186 -8.32 7.21 15.97
C GLN A 186 -8.98 6.04 16.70
N ASP A 187 -9.66 5.14 15.97
CA ASP A 187 -10.30 3.95 16.54
C ASP A 187 -9.30 3.02 17.24
N LEU A 188 -8.04 3.00 16.75
CA LEU A 188 -6.98 2.14 17.26
C LEU A 188 -6.01 2.86 18.23
N ALA A 189 -6.34 4.08 18.66
CA ALA A 189 -5.50 4.84 19.58
C ALA A 189 -5.26 4.07 20.88
N GLY A 190 -4.00 4.02 21.32
CA GLY A 190 -3.60 3.34 22.57
C GLY A 190 -3.52 1.81 22.49
N THR A 191 -3.80 1.19 21.34
CA THR A 191 -3.80 -0.28 21.19
C THR A 191 -2.45 -0.87 20.76
N GLY A 192 -1.47 -0.05 20.40
CA GLY A 192 -0.21 -0.48 19.79
C GLY A 192 -0.29 -0.74 18.29
N VAL A 193 -1.48 -0.61 17.68
CA VAL A 193 -1.70 -0.70 16.22
C VAL A 193 -1.68 0.70 15.61
N THR A 194 -0.90 0.89 14.55
CA THR A 194 -0.82 2.17 13.82
C THR A 194 -1.37 2.05 12.41
N VAL A 195 -1.96 3.12 11.91
CA VAL A 195 -2.49 3.21 10.54
C VAL A 195 -1.92 4.46 9.87
N ASN A 196 -1.23 4.28 8.73
CA ASN A 196 -0.60 5.39 8.02
C ASN A 196 -0.78 5.26 6.51
N SER A 197 -0.75 6.39 5.81
CA SER A 197 -0.66 6.42 4.35
C SER A 197 0.79 6.50 3.89
N LEU A 198 1.12 5.76 2.83
CA LEU A 198 2.40 5.84 2.13
C LEU A 198 2.13 6.08 0.63
N LEU A 199 2.90 6.98 0.03
CA LEU A 199 2.77 7.29 -1.40
C LEU A 199 4.12 7.57 -2.05
N PRO A 200 4.25 7.33 -3.37
CA PRO A 200 5.52 7.55 -4.08
C PRO A 200 5.93 9.02 -4.17
N GLY A 201 4.98 9.95 -4.21
CA GLY A 201 5.25 11.39 -4.38
C GLY A 201 5.32 11.86 -5.84
N GLY A 202 5.13 10.96 -6.81
CA GLY A 202 5.14 11.26 -8.24
C GLY A 202 4.66 10.08 -9.08
N ALA A 203 4.59 10.29 -10.41
CA ALA A 203 4.32 9.21 -11.34
C ALA A 203 5.43 8.15 -11.24
N THR A 204 5.06 6.90 -11.11
CA THR A 204 5.99 5.80 -10.84
C THR A 204 5.88 4.74 -11.93
N ALA A 205 6.99 4.11 -12.30
CA ALA A 205 7.08 3.09 -13.33
C ALA A 205 6.27 1.83 -12.96
N THR A 206 4.97 1.89 -13.20
CA THR A 206 4.00 0.82 -12.90
C THR A 206 3.03 0.63 -14.06
N GLY A 207 2.27 -0.45 -14.04
CA GLY A 207 1.22 -0.68 -15.05
C GLY A 207 0.02 0.30 -14.99
N MET A 208 0.01 1.23 -14.04
CA MET A 208 -1.01 2.29 -13.97
C MET A 208 -0.71 3.48 -14.87
N VAL A 209 0.55 3.66 -15.24
CA VAL A 209 1.01 4.75 -16.13
C VAL A 209 0.91 4.29 -17.58
N PRO A 210 0.49 5.16 -18.53
CA PRO A 210 0.54 4.85 -19.96
C PRO A 210 1.94 4.42 -20.43
N ARG A 211 2.00 3.56 -21.47
CA ARG A 211 3.27 2.95 -21.91
C ARG A 211 4.18 3.90 -22.69
N ASP A 212 3.63 4.99 -23.19
CA ASP A 212 4.29 6.01 -24.04
C ASP A 212 4.93 7.14 -23.22
N ILE A 213 4.80 7.12 -21.91
CA ILE A 213 5.48 8.11 -21.06
C ILE A 213 6.98 7.80 -20.99
N ASP A 214 7.79 8.84 -21.20
CA ASP A 214 9.25 8.76 -21.06
C ASP A 214 9.62 8.16 -19.69
N PRO A 215 10.29 6.99 -19.65
CA PRO A 215 10.67 6.33 -18.40
C PRO A 215 11.53 7.22 -17.46
N ARG A 216 12.28 8.19 -17.99
CA ARG A 216 13.10 9.13 -17.21
C ARG A 216 12.27 10.10 -16.36
N ARG A 217 10.97 10.22 -16.65
CA ARG A 217 10.02 11.04 -15.89
C ARG A 217 9.30 10.25 -14.79
N LEU A 218 9.61 8.96 -14.65
CA LEU A 218 8.96 8.07 -13.71
C LEU A 218 9.91 7.73 -12.56
N LEU A 219 9.35 7.71 -11.35
CA LEU A 219 10.06 7.23 -10.17
C LEU A 219 10.23 5.70 -10.23
N ASP A 220 11.34 5.19 -9.69
CA ASP A 220 11.51 3.75 -9.48
C ASP A 220 10.56 3.27 -8.37
N PRO A 221 9.80 2.18 -8.55
CA PRO A 221 8.97 1.57 -7.49
C PRO A 221 9.73 1.28 -6.18
N LYS A 222 11.03 1.05 -6.23
CA LYS A 222 11.87 0.81 -5.05
C LYS A 222 11.96 2.00 -4.10
N ILE A 223 11.59 3.20 -4.55
CA ILE A 223 11.55 4.40 -3.69
C ILE A 223 10.62 4.20 -2.48
N MET A 224 9.62 3.32 -2.60
CA MET A 224 8.69 3.00 -1.52
C MET A 224 9.33 2.20 -0.39
N VAL A 225 10.44 1.49 -0.65
CA VAL A 225 10.99 0.50 0.29
C VAL A 225 11.52 1.14 1.59
N PRO A 226 12.41 2.15 1.58
CA PRO A 226 12.93 2.70 2.82
C PRO A 226 11.85 3.24 3.78
N PRO A 227 10.90 4.10 3.36
CA PRO A 227 9.85 4.58 4.23
C PRO A 227 8.85 3.47 4.64
N LEU A 228 8.62 2.46 3.79
CA LEU A 228 7.81 1.31 4.15
C LEU A 228 8.43 0.53 5.31
N LEU A 229 9.72 0.21 5.23
CA LEU A 229 10.42 -0.54 6.27
C LEU A 229 10.38 0.20 7.61
N TRP A 230 10.57 1.52 7.59
CA TRP A 230 10.42 2.33 8.78
C TRP A 230 8.99 2.28 9.34
N LEU A 231 7.96 2.46 8.50
CA LEU A 231 6.55 2.35 8.92
C LEU A 231 6.20 0.95 9.46
N ALA A 232 6.86 -0.09 8.96
CA ALA A 232 6.67 -1.48 9.38
C ALA A 232 7.42 -1.85 10.66
N SER A 233 8.31 -1.00 11.16
CA SER A 233 9.19 -1.27 12.31
C SER A 233 8.63 -0.76 13.65
N GLU A 234 9.35 -1.02 14.72
CA GLU A 234 9.08 -0.48 16.05
C GLU A 234 9.32 1.04 16.10
N ALA A 235 10.28 1.56 15.31
CA ALA A 235 10.65 2.96 15.30
C ALA A 235 9.50 3.92 14.92
N SER A 236 8.52 3.43 14.17
CA SER A 236 7.32 4.20 13.80
C SER A 236 6.17 4.11 14.80
N GLY A 237 6.34 3.43 15.94
CA GLY A 237 5.25 3.14 16.90
C GLY A 237 4.50 4.35 17.43
N GLY A 238 5.14 5.52 17.45
CA GLY A 238 4.51 6.80 17.83
C GLY A 238 3.83 7.54 16.66
N VAL A 239 3.81 6.97 15.45
CA VAL A 239 3.26 7.63 14.25
C VAL A 239 2.01 6.88 13.76
N THR A 240 0.86 7.52 13.89
CA THR A 240 -0.42 7.00 13.40
C THR A 240 -1.27 8.13 12.85
N GLY A 241 -2.15 7.85 11.88
CA GLY A 241 -2.93 8.86 11.15
C GLY A 241 -2.06 9.76 10.27
N GLY A 242 -0.80 9.39 10.04
CA GLY A 242 0.17 10.17 9.27
C GLY A 242 0.22 9.78 7.79
N ARG A 243 0.95 10.59 7.03
CA ARG A 243 1.17 10.44 5.60
C ARG A 243 2.66 10.59 5.31
N VAL A 244 3.25 9.60 4.64
CA VAL A 244 4.68 9.58 4.30
C VAL A 244 4.83 9.61 2.78
N VAL A 245 5.64 10.57 2.28
CA VAL A 245 5.87 10.80 0.86
C VAL A 245 7.26 10.28 0.48
N ALA A 246 7.33 9.17 -0.25
CA ALA A 246 8.56 8.43 -0.47
C ALA A 246 9.66 9.22 -1.21
N ASN A 247 9.31 10.08 -2.16
CA ASN A 247 10.30 10.92 -2.87
C ASN A 247 10.90 12.04 -1.99
N LEU A 248 10.35 12.27 -0.80
CA LEU A 248 10.92 13.19 0.20
C LEU A 248 11.79 12.47 1.24
N TRP A 249 11.84 11.14 1.17
CA TRP A 249 12.68 10.33 2.05
C TRP A 249 14.14 10.47 1.65
N ASP A 250 14.93 11.05 2.54
CA ASP A 250 16.36 11.25 2.36
C ASP A 250 17.14 10.09 2.99
N ALA A 251 17.55 9.13 2.15
CA ALA A 251 18.26 7.94 2.60
C ALA A 251 19.67 8.19 3.18
N SER A 252 20.19 9.42 3.06
CA SER A 252 21.47 9.83 3.68
C SER A 252 21.32 10.19 5.17
N LEU A 253 20.08 10.38 5.64
CA LEU A 253 19.76 10.72 7.03
C LEU A 253 19.43 9.46 7.85
N PRO A 254 19.59 9.54 9.19
CA PRO A 254 18.99 8.54 10.07
C PRO A 254 17.49 8.39 9.81
N PRO A 255 16.91 7.18 9.94
CA PRO A 255 15.52 6.91 9.54
C PRO A 255 14.48 7.85 10.17
N GLU A 256 14.65 8.23 11.44
CA GLU A 256 13.74 9.14 12.14
C GLU A 256 13.75 10.54 11.51
N ARG A 257 14.95 11.05 11.14
CA ARG A 257 15.10 12.36 10.49
C ARG A 257 14.59 12.33 9.06
N ALA A 258 14.80 11.22 8.34
CA ALA A 258 14.24 11.01 7.01
C ALA A 258 12.70 10.99 7.08
N ALA A 259 12.14 10.34 8.09
CA ALA A 259 10.70 10.28 8.33
C ALA A 259 10.12 11.67 8.65
N GLU A 260 10.77 12.47 9.49
CA GLU A 260 10.34 13.85 9.78
C GLU A 260 10.22 14.69 8.49
N LYS A 261 11.19 14.57 7.59
CA LYS A 261 11.20 15.23 6.29
C LYS A 261 10.11 14.74 5.34
N ALA A 262 9.87 13.44 5.33
CA ALA A 262 8.95 12.79 4.42
C ALA A 262 7.49 12.82 4.89
N ARG A 263 7.23 13.19 6.16
CA ARG A 263 5.88 13.24 6.72
C ARG A 263 5.13 14.50 6.30
N SER A 264 3.83 14.32 6.09
CA SER A 264 2.86 15.40 5.94
C SER A 264 1.55 15.01 6.63
N ALA A 265 0.65 15.98 6.83
CA ALA A 265 -0.68 15.66 7.36
C ALA A 265 -1.47 14.83 6.35
N THR A 266 -2.22 13.85 6.86
CA THR A 266 -3.22 13.11 6.11
C THR A 266 -4.50 13.93 5.96
N GLY A 267 -5.27 13.61 4.92
CA GLY A 267 -6.55 14.26 4.68
C GLY A 267 -6.42 15.68 4.12
N TRP A 268 -7.54 16.37 4.14
CA TRP A 268 -7.66 17.71 3.57
C TRP A 268 -7.07 18.73 4.55
N MET A 269 -5.84 19.18 4.28
CA MET A 269 -5.37 20.41 4.90
C MET A 269 -6.16 21.56 4.26
N VAL A 270 -7.21 21.97 4.93
CA VAL A 270 -7.72 23.33 4.75
C VAL A 270 -6.78 24.21 5.57
N PRO A 271 -6.09 25.22 4.98
CA PRO A 271 -5.41 26.23 5.78
C PRO A 271 -6.44 26.77 6.77
N SER A 272 -6.11 26.78 8.05
CA SER A 272 -6.92 27.50 9.03
C SER A 272 -7.10 28.94 8.53
N PRO A 273 -8.31 29.49 8.56
CA PRO A 273 -8.55 30.87 8.14
C PRO A 273 -7.71 31.85 8.93
#